data_b31a0f71daeaa6108a4a778decab1964
#
_entry.id   b31a0f71daeaa6108a4a778decab1964
#
_cell.length_a   1.000
_cell.length_b   1.000
_cell.length_c   1.000
_cell.angle_alpha   90.00
_cell.angle_beta   90.00
_cell.angle_gamma   90.00
#
_symmetry.space_group_name_H-M   'P 1'
#
loop_
_entity.id
_entity.type
_entity.pdbx_description
1 polymer ?
#
loop_
_entity_poly.entity_id
_entity_poly.type
_entity_poly.pdbx_seq_one_letter_code
_entity_poly.pdbx_strand_id
1 'polypeptide(L)'
;MVPTYKHPIIQELSNLFKAAGKRLYLVGGTVRDALLGQYHEDLDFATDALPEETINIVKAWADDLWLIGIKFGTIGLNKGHLKIEITTLRGDIYHDESRHPHVTFSNDIIFDLSRRDFTVNAMAIELPQGKLIDAFNGQADLAKRMLRTPDSPTRSFIDDPLRMMRAVRFVSTMGMHLSPEVETAIIQYKGELGRVSSERIRDEFSKMLLGRAPAKALRLLLNTGLNEVFLPELTRLEITQDPEHHHKDVLEHTFTVIESVTPDMVLRLAALFHDIGKPETKEIIEGKVTFYNHDAVGASITKRRLRALKYPKAIIEEVTSLIYLHMRVYTYRMGWTDKAVRKYIRDAGELRGKLNTLIRADCTTKNQRKMRQALSVLDELEERILRLEEEEETAKIRPPIDGNEVMEHLGIKPGPIVGEIMRLLLDARLEGDIETKEDAYSLVDKWAKDKGLP
;
A
#
# COMPACT_ATOMS: atom_id res chain seq x y z
N MET A 1 -11.41 19.86 21.15
CA MET A 1 -10.15 19.09 21.03
C MET A 1 -9.04 19.91 21.69
N VAL A 2 -8.25 19.32 22.58
CA VAL A 2 -7.13 20.04 23.23
C VAL A 2 -6.07 20.29 22.16
N PRO A 3 -5.55 21.52 21.98
CA PRO A 3 -4.48 21.77 21.04
C PRO A 3 -3.28 20.84 21.30
N THR A 4 -2.65 20.28 20.26
CA THR A 4 -1.54 19.32 20.35
C THR A 4 -0.47 19.75 21.34
N TYR A 5 -0.06 21.02 21.35
CA TYR A 5 0.97 21.54 22.25
C TYR A 5 0.55 21.56 23.74
N LYS A 6 -0.75 21.37 24.07
CA LYS A 6 -1.27 21.27 25.46
C LYS A 6 -1.34 19.82 25.96
N HIS A 7 -0.91 18.85 25.17
CA HIS A 7 -0.87 17.45 25.61
C HIS A 7 0.07 17.31 26.82
N PRO A 8 -0.31 16.59 27.90
CA PRO A 8 0.50 16.51 29.15
C PRO A 8 1.96 16.11 28.89
N ILE A 9 2.20 15.08 28.11
CA ILE A 9 3.55 14.59 27.74
C ILE A 9 4.37 15.70 27.06
N ILE A 10 3.76 16.49 26.18
CA ILE A 10 4.44 17.60 25.49
C ILE A 10 4.78 18.72 26.48
N GLN A 11 3.90 19.00 27.43
CA GLN A 11 4.15 19.97 28.48
C GLN A 11 5.28 19.51 29.44
N GLU A 12 5.28 18.23 29.81
CA GLU A 12 6.37 17.65 30.58
C GLU A 12 7.71 17.79 29.85
N LEU A 13 7.78 17.36 28.59
CA LEU A 13 8.98 17.48 27.75
C LEU A 13 9.44 18.95 27.68
N SER A 14 8.52 19.86 27.42
CA SER A 14 8.80 21.29 27.35
C SER A 14 9.41 21.83 28.67
N ASN A 15 8.88 21.39 29.80
CA ASN A 15 9.39 21.80 31.12
C ASN A 15 10.81 21.27 31.38
N LEU A 16 11.14 20.07 30.92
CA LEU A 16 12.51 19.52 31.00
C LEU A 16 13.52 20.39 30.25
N PHE A 17 13.20 20.76 29.00
CA PHE A 17 14.05 21.62 28.19
C PHE A 17 14.18 23.02 28.80
N LYS A 18 13.07 23.59 29.26
CA LYS A 18 13.08 24.89 29.96
C LYS A 18 13.94 24.87 31.22
N ALA A 19 13.86 23.80 32.03
CA ALA A 19 14.69 23.64 33.22
C ALA A 19 16.19 23.55 32.88
N ALA A 20 16.53 22.99 31.72
CA ALA A 20 17.88 22.92 31.17
C ALA A 20 18.33 24.25 30.50
N GLY A 21 17.48 25.28 30.45
CA GLY A 21 17.77 26.56 29.78
C GLY A 21 17.76 26.45 28.25
N LYS A 22 17.09 25.46 27.69
CA LYS A 22 17.00 25.18 26.25
C LYS A 22 15.61 25.47 25.72
N ARG A 23 15.55 25.89 24.43
CA ARG A 23 14.30 26.11 23.70
C ARG A 23 13.83 24.82 23.05
N LEU A 24 12.53 24.64 23.02
CA LEU A 24 11.90 23.49 22.36
C LEU A 24 10.75 23.98 21.46
N TYR A 25 10.68 23.47 20.27
CA TYR A 25 9.67 23.80 19.27
C TYR A 25 9.02 22.53 18.73
N LEU A 26 7.69 22.53 18.60
CA LEU A 26 6.99 21.59 17.72
C LEU A 26 7.23 22.06 16.28
N VAL A 27 7.49 21.14 15.33
CA VAL A 27 7.86 21.54 13.98
C VAL A 27 7.26 20.61 12.91
N GLY A 28 7.34 21.02 11.67
CA GLY A 28 7.12 20.14 10.50
C GLY A 28 5.69 19.69 10.30
N GLY A 29 5.54 18.40 9.97
CA GLY A 29 4.25 17.77 9.76
C GLY A 29 3.33 17.85 10.97
N THR A 30 3.89 17.75 12.17
CA THR A 30 3.14 17.85 13.42
C THR A 30 2.40 19.19 13.56
N VAL A 31 3.05 20.30 13.21
CA VAL A 31 2.40 21.64 13.26
C VAL A 31 1.33 21.77 12.19
N ARG A 32 1.64 21.36 10.95
CA ARG A 32 0.67 21.35 9.84
C ARG A 32 -0.59 20.57 10.19
N ASP A 33 -0.43 19.35 10.70
CA ASP A 33 -1.54 18.46 10.99
C ASP A 33 -2.36 18.96 12.20
N ALA A 34 -1.68 19.55 13.19
CA ALA A 34 -2.36 20.24 14.30
C ALA A 34 -3.22 21.43 13.82
N LEU A 35 -2.75 22.22 12.84
CA LEU A 35 -3.53 23.31 12.22
C LEU A 35 -4.72 22.79 11.42
N LEU A 36 -4.63 21.58 10.86
CA LEU A 36 -5.75 20.88 10.19
C LEU A 36 -6.69 20.16 11.17
N GLY A 37 -6.44 20.23 12.48
CA GLY A 37 -7.21 19.52 13.50
C GLY A 37 -7.00 18.01 13.50
N GLN A 38 -5.91 17.54 12.92
CA GLN A 38 -5.48 16.13 12.92
C GLN A 38 -4.46 15.91 14.04
N TYR A 39 -4.54 14.75 14.66
CA TYR A 39 -3.61 14.34 15.70
C TYR A 39 -2.87 13.07 15.27
N HIS A 40 -1.56 13.07 15.48
CA HIS A 40 -0.68 11.93 15.20
C HIS A 40 0.12 11.57 16.44
N GLU A 41 0.51 10.31 16.54
CA GLU A 41 1.34 9.79 17.61
C GLU A 41 2.84 10.02 17.37
N ASP A 42 3.21 10.29 16.10
CA ASP A 42 4.57 10.66 15.69
C ASP A 42 4.71 12.20 15.78
N LEU A 43 5.61 12.66 16.64
CA LEU A 43 5.79 14.08 16.94
C LEU A 43 7.23 14.54 16.65
N ASP A 44 7.36 15.57 15.83
CA ASP A 44 8.63 16.18 15.46
C ASP A 44 8.90 17.44 16.29
N PHE A 45 10.06 17.50 16.93
CA PHE A 45 10.53 18.65 17.68
C PHE A 45 11.87 19.17 17.14
N ALA A 46 12.12 20.45 17.36
CA ALA A 46 13.41 21.08 17.16
C ALA A 46 13.86 21.79 18.43
N THR A 47 15.18 21.83 18.70
CA THR A 47 15.78 22.44 19.90
C THR A 47 17.14 23.05 19.60
N ASP A 48 17.54 24.06 20.38
CA ASP A 48 18.91 24.59 20.38
C ASP A 48 19.87 23.77 21.27
N ALA A 49 19.40 22.70 21.93
CA ALA A 49 20.25 21.75 22.62
C ALA A 49 21.02 20.89 21.60
N LEU A 50 22.32 20.67 21.88
CA LEU A 50 23.12 19.70 21.12
C LEU A 50 22.63 18.27 21.37
N PRO A 51 22.93 17.29 20.49
CA PRO A 51 22.45 15.91 20.65
C PRO A 51 22.77 15.30 22.02
N GLU A 52 23.98 15.52 22.54
CA GLU A 52 24.40 15.01 23.85
C GLU A 52 23.64 15.68 25.02
N GLU A 53 23.37 16.98 24.90
CA GLU A 53 22.55 17.71 25.86
C GLU A 53 21.10 17.20 25.83
N THR A 54 20.54 16.99 24.62
CA THR A 54 19.20 16.40 24.43
C THR A 54 19.09 15.04 25.10
N ILE A 55 20.07 14.13 24.88
CA ILE A 55 20.11 12.83 25.55
C ILE A 55 20.07 13.00 27.06
N ASN A 56 20.91 13.89 27.61
CA ASN A 56 21.00 14.11 29.07
C ASN A 56 19.68 14.63 29.65
N ILE A 57 18.95 15.48 28.91
CA ILE A 57 17.65 16.03 29.33
C ILE A 57 16.58 14.92 29.36
N VAL A 58 16.54 14.03 28.34
CA VAL A 58 15.42 13.11 28.18
C VAL A 58 15.63 11.71 28.74
N LYS A 59 16.88 11.28 28.99
CA LYS A 59 17.25 9.89 29.35
C LYS A 59 16.53 9.32 30.57
N ALA A 60 16.20 10.15 31.55
CA ALA A 60 15.50 9.71 32.77
C ALA A 60 13.97 9.76 32.63
N TRP A 61 13.47 10.39 31.57
CA TRP A 61 12.06 10.60 31.32
C TRP A 61 11.50 9.68 30.21
N ALA A 62 12.31 9.41 29.17
CA ALA A 62 11.93 8.55 28.07
C ALA A 62 11.76 7.08 28.49
N ASP A 63 10.80 6.39 27.90
CA ASP A 63 10.61 4.95 28.14
C ASP A 63 11.62 4.14 27.31
N ASP A 64 11.88 4.56 26.04
CA ASP A 64 12.93 4.03 25.17
C ASP A 64 13.64 5.18 24.45
N LEU A 65 14.91 4.97 24.07
CA LEU A 65 15.73 5.96 23.38
C LEU A 65 16.58 5.30 22.30
N TRP A 66 16.58 5.86 21.07
CA TRP A 66 17.42 5.40 19.97
C TRP A 66 18.20 6.53 19.30
N LEU A 67 19.42 6.21 18.84
CA LEU A 67 20.42 7.17 18.38
C LEU A 67 20.73 7.06 16.87
N ILE A 68 19.88 6.40 16.09
CA ILE A 68 20.15 6.15 14.66
C ILE A 68 20.37 7.45 13.88
N GLY A 69 19.72 8.53 14.26
CA GLY A 69 19.82 9.85 13.63
C GLY A 69 20.87 10.80 14.21
N ILE A 70 21.66 10.40 15.21
CA ILE A 70 22.54 11.30 15.98
C ILE A 70 23.55 12.06 15.12
N LYS A 71 24.08 11.45 14.07
CA LYS A 71 25.00 12.09 13.11
C LYS A 71 24.36 13.28 12.38
N PHE A 72 23.04 13.31 12.32
CA PHE A 72 22.25 14.39 11.74
C PHE A 72 21.59 15.28 12.79
N GLY A 73 21.94 15.10 14.07
CA GLY A 73 21.39 15.87 15.18
C GLY A 73 20.04 15.43 15.68
N THR A 74 19.54 14.24 15.25
CA THR A 74 18.21 13.73 15.63
C THR A 74 18.33 12.63 16.68
N ILE A 75 17.56 12.77 17.76
CA ILE A 75 17.36 11.79 18.84
C ILE A 75 15.92 11.33 18.79
N GLY A 76 15.71 10.02 18.70
CA GLY A 76 14.38 9.43 18.76
C GLY A 76 14.10 8.81 20.11
N LEU A 77 12.86 8.86 20.56
CA LEU A 77 12.42 8.26 21.82
C LEU A 77 10.92 7.91 21.80
N ASN A 78 10.51 7.02 22.72
CA ASN A 78 9.10 6.78 23.04
C ASN A 78 8.77 7.34 24.43
N LYS A 79 7.54 7.83 24.58
CA LYS A 79 6.94 8.15 25.87
C LYS A 79 5.45 7.79 25.86
N GLY A 80 5.08 6.77 26.61
CA GLY A 80 3.76 6.16 26.52
C GLY A 80 3.52 5.62 25.10
N HIS A 81 2.45 6.08 24.46
CA HIS A 81 2.12 5.73 23.07
C HIS A 81 2.73 6.67 22.02
N LEU A 82 3.41 7.76 22.47
CA LEU A 82 3.96 8.76 21.55
C LEU A 82 5.38 8.37 21.11
N LYS A 83 5.60 8.46 19.82
CA LYS A 83 6.93 8.44 19.22
C LYS A 83 7.39 9.87 18.98
N ILE A 84 8.56 10.21 19.49
CA ILE A 84 9.07 11.58 19.53
C ILE A 84 10.44 11.60 18.85
N GLU A 85 10.60 12.52 17.90
CA GLU A 85 11.90 12.82 17.28
C GLU A 85 12.29 14.26 17.60
N ILE A 86 13.46 14.44 18.24
CA ILE A 86 13.98 15.75 18.63
C ILE A 86 15.25 16.02 17.82
N THR A 87 15.23 17.05 16.98
CA THR A 87 16.35 17.43 16.12
C THR A 87 16.97 18.74 16.61
N THR A 88 18.28 18.76 16.75
CA THR A 88 19.03 20.00 17.02
C THR A 88 18.85 20.95 15.83
N LEU A 89 18.55 22.23 16.12
CA LEU A 89 18.47 23.29 15.10
C LEU A 89 19.76 23.33 14.28
N ARG A 90 19.63 23.30 12.98
CA ARG A 90 20.79 23.24 12.08
C ARG A 90 20.58 24.02 10.80
N GLY A 91 21.70 24.47 10.21
CA GLY A 91 21.77 24.87 8.82
C GLY A 91 22.54 23.82 8.05
N ASP A 92 22.05 23.45 6.88
CA ASP A 92 22.77 22.55 6.00
C ASP A 92 23.63 23.37 5.05
N ILE A 93 24.96 23.17 5.09
CA ILE A 93 25.89 23.74 4.11
C ILE A 93 26.24 22.60 3.16
N TYR A 94 25.78 22.69 1.90
CA TYR A 94 26.14 21.76 0.85
C TYR A 94 27.41 22.27 0.17
N HIS A 95 28.47 21.45 0.15
CA HIS A 95 29.64 21.69 -0.69
C HIS A 95 29.47 20.87 -1.98
N ASP A 96 29.81 21.48 -3.13
CA ASP A 96 29.57 20.99 -4.50
C ASP A 96 30.04 19.55 -4.78
N GLU A 97 30.92 18.97 -3.96
CA GLU A 97 31.50 17.64 -4.20
C GLU A 97 31.07 16.55 -3.18
N SER A 98 30.31 16.88 -2.16
CA SER A 98 29.96 15.92 -1.07
C SER A 98 28.48 15.57 -1.06
N ARG A 99 28.15 14.27 -1.10
CA ARG A 99 26.77 13.75 -0.97
C ARG A 99 26.19 13.88 0.45
N HIS A 100 27.00 14.35 1.41
CA HIS A 100 26.58 14.50 2.80
C HIS A 100 26.74 15.98 3.19
N PRO A 101 25.64 16.64 3.62
CA PRO A 101 25.74 18.01 4.11
C PRO A 101 26.64 18.04 5.36
N HIS A 102 27.52 19.01 5.43
CA HIS A 102 28.15 19.35 6.70
C HIS A 102 27.08 19.99 7.61
N VAL A 103 26.68 19.26 8.64
CA VAL A 103 25.70 19.74 9.61
C VAL A 103 26.36 20.84 10.45
N THR A 104 25.88 22.05 10.30
CA THR A 104 26.26 23.17 11.18
C THR A 104 25.09 23.45 12.10
N PHE A 105 25.29 23.27 13.40
CA PHE A 105 24.24 23.57 14.37
C PHE A 105 24.02 25.08 14.47
N SER A 106 22.75 25.46 14.61
CA SER A 106 22.30 26.84 14.68
C SER A 106 21.43 27.05 15.93
N ASN A 107 21.32 28.30 16.37
CA ASN A 107 20.38 28.69 17.42
C ASN A 107 19.15 29.43 16.83
N ASP A 108 19.04 29.50 15.51
CA ASP A 108 17.99 30.24 14.82
C ASP A 108 16.95 29.27 14.22
N ILE A 109 15.73 29.30 14.74
CA ILE A 109 14.60 28.51 14.25
C ILE A 109 14.22 28.91 12.82
N ILE A 110 14.31 30.19 12.44
CA ILE A 110 13.96 30.64 11.10
C ILE A 110 14.89 30.03 10.08
N PHE A 111 16.19 29.92 10.41
CA PHE A 111 17.16 29.28 9.55
C PHE A 111 16.87 27.77 9.41
N ASP A 112 16.49 27.07 10.46
CA ASP A 112 16.05 25.65 10.38
C ASP A 112 14.80 25.51 9.51
N LEU A 113 13.81 26.40 9.63
CA LEU A 113 12.59 26.37 8.85
C LEU A 113 12.83 26.66 7.36
N SER A 114 13.77 27.54 7.01
CA SER A 114 14.07 27.91 5.62
C SER A 114 14.58 26.76 4.76
N ARG A 115 15.26 25.78 5.36
CA ARG A 115 15.81 24.61 4.66
C ARG A 115 14.81 23.45 4.50
N ARG A 116 13.59 23.57 5.04
CA ARG A 116 12.57 22.52 4.91
C ARG A 116 12.01 22.45 3.49
N ASP A 117 11.28 21.36 3.22
CA ASP A 117 10.80 21.07 1.86
C ASP A 117 9.77 22.10 1.37
N PHE A 118 8.70 22.32 2.13
CA PHE A 118 7.58 23.19 1.76
C PHE A 118 7.17 24.11 2.90
N THR A 119 6.62 25.28 2.56
CA THR A 119 6.14 26.30 3.51
C THR A 119 5.16 25.70 4.53
N VAL A 120 4.27 24.80 4.08
CA VAL A 120 3.30 24.11 4.94
C VAL A 120 3.94 23.22 6.01
N ASN A 121 5.21 22.86 5.86
CA ASN A 121 6.02 22.11 6.82
C ASN A 121 7.10 22.98 7.49
N ALA A 122 7.21 24.26 7.07
CA ALA A 122 8.18 25.22 7.56
C ALA A 122 7.58 26.17 8.62
N MET A 123 6.79 25.60 9.50
CA MET A 123 6.17 26.26 10.65
C MET A 123 6.63 25.62 11.95
N ALA A 124 6.67 26.40 13.02
CA ALA A 124 7.00 25.93 14.36
C ALA A 124 6.03 26.48 15.41
N ILE A 125 5.84 25.73 16.50
CA ILE A 125 5.15 26.20 17.70
C ILE A 125 6.16 26.23 18.85
N GLU A 126 6.44 27.41 19.37
CA GLU A 126 7.34 27.60 20.52
C GLU A 126 6.66 27.12 21.80
N LEU A 127 7.38 26.28 22.55
CA LEU A 127 6.89 25.69 23.80
C LEU A 127 7.56 26.33 25.03
N PRO A 128 6.85 26.44 26.16
CA PRO A 128 5.46 25.97 26.40
C PRO A 128 4.39 26.98 25.99
N GLN A 129 4.74 28.17 25.49
CA GLN A 129 3.83 29.30 25.26
C GLN A 129 2.77 29.01 24.20
N GLY A 130 3.06 28.09 23.25
CA GLY A 130 2.17 27.78 22.13
C GLY A 130 2.16 28.86 21.05
N LYS A 131 3.20 29.71 20.97
CA LYS A 131 3.32 30.76 19.96
C LYS A 131 3.70 30.17 18.62
N LEU A 132 2.85 30.39 17.61
CA LEU A 132 3.14 29.95 16.25
C LEU A 132 4.18 30.89 15.60
N ILE A 133 5.18 30.28 14.96
CA ILE A 133 6.21 30.92 14.14
C ILE A 133 6.00 30.46 12.69
N ASP A 134 5.61 31.40 11.82
CA ASP A 134 5.30 31.17 10.40
C ASP A 134 5.97 32.27 9.57
N ALA A 135 7.28 32.14 9.35
CA ALA A 135 8.07 33.12 8.62
C ALA A 135 7.87 33.04 7.09
N PHE A 136 7.33 31.93 6.59
CA PHE A 136 7.23 31.62 5.16
C PHE A 136 5.78 31.54 4.65
N ASN A 137 4.81 32.03 5.41
CA ASN A 137 3.38 32.03 5.08
C ASN A 137 2.78 30.62 4.91
N GLY A 138 3.26 29.65 5.66
CA GLY A 138 2.82 28.26 5.59
C GLY A 138 1.31 28.08 5.90
N GLN A 139 0.73 28.88 6.83
CA GLN A 139 -0.71 28.85 7.11
C GLN A 139 -1.54 29.27 5.90
N ALA A 140 -1.11 30.35 5.20
CA ALA A 140 -1.81 30.85 4.02
C ALA A 140 -1.76 29.83 2.87
N ASP A 141 -0.59 29.21 2.67
CA ASP A 141 -0.42 28.16 1.66
C ASP A 141 -1.19 26.89 2.02
N LEU A 142 -1.25 26.52 3.29
CA LEU A 142 -2.06 25.40 3.78
C LEU A 142 -3.56 25.63 3.52
N ALA A 143 -4.06 26.82 3.82
CA ALA A 143 -5.45 27.19 3.57
C ALA A 143 -5.81 27.16 2.08
N LYS A 144 -4.87 27.56 1.20
CA LYS A 144 -5.00 27.53 -0.26
C LYS A 144 -4.68 26.16 -0.85
N ARG A 145 -4.24 25.18 -0.05
CA ARG A 145 -3.71 23.87 -0.50
C ARG A 145 -2.59 24.04 -1.52
N MET A 146 -1.70 25.00 -1.33
CA MET A 146 -0.61 25.33 -2.23
C MET A 146 0.72 24.79 -1.69
N LEU A 147 1.53 24.18 -2.56
CA LEU A 147 2.91 23.78 -2.24
C LEU A 147 3.88 24.81 -2.82
N ARG A 148 4.58 25.49 -1.91
CA ARG A 148 5.71 26.38 -2.18
C ARG A 148 6.89 25.96 -1.34
N THR A 149 8.09 26.24 -1.78
CA THR A 149 9.29 26.09 -0.95
C THR A 149 9.52 27.37 -0.13
N PRO A 150 10.10 27.25 1.09
CA PRO A 150 10.46 28.43 1.90
C PRO A 150 11.46 29.36 1.20
N ASP A 151 12.42 28.76 0.51
CA ASP A 151 13.42 29.44 -0.34
C ASP A 151 13.14 29.09 -1.83
N SER A 152 14.05 29.46 -2.72
CA SER A 152 13.96 29.14 -4.14
C SER A 152 13.74 27.65 -4.39
N PRO A 153 12.74 27.26 -5.22
CA PRO A 153 12.53 25.86 -5.58
C PRO A 153 13.76 25.22 -6.22
N THR A 154 14.47 25.98 -7.04
CA THR A 154 15.74 25.56 -7.67
C THR A 154 16.75 25.08 -6.63
N ARG A 155 17.05 25.92 -5.63
CA ARG A 155 17.98 25.56 -4.57
C ARG A 155 17.47 24.37 -3.77
N SER A 156 16.20 24.38 -3.42
CA SER A 156 15.56 23.29 -2.65
C SER A 156 15.70 21.94 -3.34
N PHE A 157 15.54 21.86 -4.67
CA PHE A 157 15.62 20.61 -5.43
C PHE A 157 17.04 20.17 -5.78
N ILE A 158 17.98 21.10 -5.88
CA ILE A 158 19.42 20.80 -5.99
C ILE A 158 19.93 20.21 -4.66
N ASP A 159 19.54 20.81 -3.53
CA ASP A 159 19.94 20.38 -2.20
C ASP A 159 19.40 18.96 -1.85
N ASP A 160 18.12 18.69 -2.08
CA ASP A 160 17.51 17.35 -1.94
C ASP A 160 16.49 17.08 -3.06
N PRO A 161 16.92 16.41 -4.14
CA PRO A 161 16.03 16.12 -5.28
C PRO A 161 14.81 15.27 -4.93
N LEU A 162 14.84 14.53 -3.82
CA LEU A 162 13.67 13.77 -3.35
C LEU A 162 12.47 14.67 -3.03
N ARG A 163 12.70 15.95 -2.74
CA ARG A 163 11.61 16.93 -2.51
C ARG A 163 10.67 17.05 -3.71
N MET A 164 11.13 16.78 -4.93
CA MET A 164 10.27 16.70 -6.12
C MET A 164 9.25 15.55 -6.00
N MET A 165 9.69 14.37 -5.56
CA MET A 165 8.80 13.24 -5.32
C MET A 165 7.86 13.51 -4.13
N ARG A 166 8.33 14.18 -3.09
CA ARG A 166 7.51 14.60 -1.95
C ARG A 166 6.41 15.58 -2.37
N ALA A 167 6.71 16.52 -3.30
CA ALA A 167 5.70 17.42 -3.88
C ALA A 167 4.56 16.63 -4.53
N VAL A 168 4.91 15.68 -5.40
CA VAL A 168 3.94 14.80 -6.08
C VAL A 168 3.15 13.96 -5.07
N ARG A 169 3.81 13.42 -4.05
CA ARG A 169 3.14 12.71 -2.96
C ARG A 169 2.11 13.57 -2.25
N PHE A 170 2.41 14.82 -1.90
CA PHE A 170 1.46 15.71 -1.23
C PHE A 170 0.25 16.06 -2.10
N VAL A 171 0.41 16.07 -3.43
CA VAL A 171 -0.74 16.17 -4.34
C VAL A 171 -1.68 14.97 -4.15
N SER A 172 -1.14 13.75 -4.05
CA SER A 172 -1.96 12.54 -3.84
C SER A 172 -2.54 12.44 -2.43
N THR A 173 -1.70 12.64 -1.40
CA THR A 173 -2.08 12.34 -0.01
C THR A 173 -2.93 13.44 0.64
N MET A 174 -2.66 14.70 0.29
CA MET A 174 -3.27 15.87 0.93
C MET A 174 -4.13 16.72 -0.03
N GLY A 175 -4.19 16.39 -1.32
CA GLY A 175 -4.93 17.16 -2.31
C GLY A 175 -4.33 18.55 -2.57
N MET A 176 -3.02 18.69 -2.39
CA MET A 176 -2.31 19.94 -2.63
C MET A 176 -2.17 20.24 -4.13
N HIS A 177 -1.81 21.47 -4.47
CA HIS A 177 -1.46 21.94 -5.80
C HIS A 177 -0.07 22.53 -5.77
N LEU A 178 0.70 22.34 -6.84
CA LEU A 178 2.01 23.00 -6.96
C LEU A 178 1.84 24.48 -7.30
N SER A 179 2.70 25.33 -6.78
CA SER A 179 2.84 26.66 -7.34
C SER A 179 3.52 26.57 -8.72
N PRO A 180 3.26 27.54 -9.62
CA PRO A 180 3.90 27.53 -10.96
C PRO A 180 5.42 27.46 -10.92
N GLU A 181 6.04 28.11 -9.92
CA GLU A 181 7.50 28.13 -9.74
C GLU A 181 8.02 26.75 -9.34
N VAL A 182 7.29 26.02 -8.47
CA VAL A 182 7.64 24.66 -8.05
C VAL A 182 7.50 23.70 -9.23
N GLU A 183 6.42 23.79 -10.01
CA GLU A 183 6.21 22.94 -11.17
C GLU A 183 7.28 23.14 -12.24
N THR A 184 7.59 24.42 -12.56
CA THR A 184 8.65 24.78 -13.50
C THR A 184 10.01 24.23 -13.05
N ALA A 185 10.34 24.36 -11.77
CA ALA A 185 11.59 23.84 -11.22
C ALA A 185 11.67 22.30 -11.28
N ILE A 186 10.54 21.58 -11.05
CA ILE A 186 10.52 20.11 -11.21
C ILE A 186 10.87 19.74 -12.65
N ILE A 187 10.24 20.38 -13.65
CA ILE A 187 10.52 20.13 -15.07
C ILE A 187 12.00 20.35 -15.40
N GLN A 188 12.54 21.44 -14.89
CA GLN A 188 13.93 21.84 -15.15
C GLN A 188 14.96 20.91 -14.50
N TYR A 189 14.69 20.48 -13.25
CA TYR A 189 15.66 19.73 -12.43
C TYR A 189 15.30 18.25 -12.25
N LYS A 190 14.32 17.70 -13.00
CA LYS A 190 13.90 16.30 -12.91
C LYS A 190 15.05 15.30 -12.99
N GLY A 191 16.09 15.60 -13.77
CA GLY A 191 17.27 14.74 -13.93
C GLY A 191 18.06 14.54 -12.62
N GLU A 192 18.04 15.52 -11.70
CA GLU A 192 18.70 15.40 -10.40
C GLU A 192 18.13 14.27 -9.52
N LEU A 193 16.88 13.84 -9.77
CA LEU A 193 16.29 12.71 -9.08
C LEU A 193 17.11 11.43 -9.26
N GLY A 194 17.88 11.29 -10.34
CA GLY A 194 18.79 10.17 -10.55
C GLY A 194 19.90 10.03 -9.51
N ARG A 195 20.18 11.09 -8.72
CA ARG A 195 21.13 11.07 -7.60
C ARG A 195 20.55 10.44 -6.33
N VAL A 196 19.21 10.28 -6.26
CA VAL A 196 18.53 9.73 -5.09
C VAL A 196 18.50 8.19 -5.15
N SER A 197 18.68 7.52 -4.03
CA SER A 197 18.61 6.07 -3.98
C SER A 197 17.22 5.54 -4.35
N SER A 198 17.19 4.39 -5.02
CA SER A 198 15.93 3.75 -5.45
C SER A 198 14.98 3.45 -4.28
N GLU A 199 15.51 3.15 -3.11
CA GLU A 199 14.73 2.90 -1.89
C GLU A 199 13.97 4.16 -1.44
N ARG A 200 14.64 5.33 -1.43
CA ARG A 200 13.98 6.61 -1.07
C ARG A 200 12.91 6.99 -2.09
N ILE A 201 13.18 6.79 -3.39
CA ILE A 201 12.19 7.03 -4.47
C ILE A 201 10.99 6.07 -4.29
N ARG A 202 11.24 4.77 -4.07
CA ARG A 202 10.21 3.75 -3.82
C ARG A 202 9.30 4.16 -2.66
N ASP A 203 9.86 4.62 -1.55
CA ASP A 203 9.11 4.94 -0.34
C ASP A 203 8.17 6.14 -0.57
N GLU A 204 8.63 7.19 -1.26
CA GLU A 204 7.76 8.31 -1.63
C GLU A 204 6.71 7.92 -2.69
N PHE A 205 7.10 7.10 -3.68
CA PHE A 205 6.19 6.56 -4.69
C PHE A 205 5.11 5.67 -4.07
N SER A 206 5.49 4.80 -3.14
CA SER A 206 4.55 3.94 -2.41
C SER A 206 3.53 4.76 -1.61
N LYS A 207 3.99 5.77 -0.87
CA LYS A 207 3.09 6.68 -0.14
C LYS A 207 2.18 7.47 -1.07
N MET A 208 2.67 7.85 -2.25
CA MET A 208 1.89 8.52 -3.29
C MET A 208 0.77 7.59 -3.81
N LEU A 209 1.08 6.33 -4.13
CA LEU A 209 0.09 5.37 -4.63
C LEU A 209 -1.00 5.06 -3.61
N LEU A 210 -0.66 5.05 -2.32
CA LEU A 210 -1.62 4.83 -1.22
C LEU A 210 -2.44 6.08 -0.86
N GLY A 211 -2.15 7.21 -1.49
CA GLY A 211 -2.87 8.46 -1.27
C GLY A 211 -4.31 8.44 -1.79
N ARG A 212 -5.02 9.54 -1.54
CA ARG A 212 -6.44 9.72 -1.90
C ARG A 212 -6.67 9.97 -3.40
N ALA A 213 -5.66 10.52 -4.09
CA ALA A 213 -5.74 10.90 -5.49
C ALA A 213 -4.49 10.45 -6.28
N PRO A 214 -4.22 9.13 -6.37
CA PRO A 214 -3.03 8.62 -7.05
C PRO A 214 -3.00 8.95 -8.54
N ALA A 215 -4.14 8.94 -9.24
CA ALA A 215 -4.23 9.30 -10.65
C ALA A 215 -3.79 10.76 -10.90
N LYS A 216 -4.20 11.69 -10.03
CA LYS A 216 -3.77 13.10 -10.14
C LYS A 216 -2.25 13.25 -10.01
N ALA A 217 -1.66 12.51 -9.09
CA ALA A 217 -0.21 12.50 -8.89
C ALA A 217 0.54 11.83 -10.06
N LEU A 218 0.01 10.73 -10.60
CA LEU A 218 0.57 10.07 -11.77
C LEU A 218 0.53 10.98 -13.02
N ARG A 219 -0.56 11.71 -13.24
CA ARG A 219 -0.63 12.73 -14.29
C ARG A 219 0.42 13.82 -14.11
N LEU A 220 0.63 14.26 -12.86
CA LEU A 220 1.66 15.26 -12.56
C LEU A 220 3.07 14.71 -12.85
N LEU A 221 3.36 13.45 -12.52
CA LEU A 221 4.62 12.80 -12.89
C LEU A 221 4.86 12.81 -14.40
N LEU A 222 3.82 12.50 -15.20
CA LEU A 222 3.90 12.52 -16.65
C LEU A 222 4.09 13.95 -17.19
N ASN A 223 3.27 14.90 -16.75
CA ASN A 223 3.31 16.29 -17.22
C ASN A 223 4.65 16.95 -16.94
N THR A 224 5.28 16.61 -15.81
CA THR A 224 6.62 17.13 -15.45
C THR A 224 7.76 16.31 -16.03
N GLY A 225 7.48 15.11 -16.56
CA GLY A 225 8.48 14.15 -17.02
C GLY A 225 9.31 13.53 -15.90
N LEU A 226 8.91 13.69 -14.64
CA LEU A 226 9.65 13.16 -13.49
C LEU A 226 9.63 11.62 -13.47
N ASN A 227 8.59 10.99 -14.03
CA ASN A 227 8.48 9.53 -14.18
C ASN A 227 9.59 8.95 -15.07
N GLU A 228 10.14 9.70 -16.04
CA GLU A 228 11.16 9.20 -16.97
C GLU A 228 12.41 8.68 -16.24
N VAL A 229 12.70 9.22 -15.06
CA VAL A 229 13.88 8.87 -14.26
C VAL A 229 13.73 7.48 -13.59
N PHE A 230 12.53 7.11 -13.15
CA PHE A 230 12.34 5.88 -12.35
C PHE A 230 11.23 4.94 -12.86
N LEU A 231 10.31 5.45 -13.70
CA LEU A 231 9.15 4.70 -14.24
C LEU A 231 8.88 5.08 -15.71
N PRO A 232 9.86 4.96 -16.63
CA PRO A 232 9.70 5.38 -18.03
C PRO A 232 8.67 4.59 -18.80
N GLU A 233 8.28 3.39 -18.33
CA GLU A 233 7.25 2.56 -18.96
C GLU A 233 5.88 3.25 -18.97
N LEU A 234 5.61 4.12 -18.00
CA LEU A 234 4.33 4.82 -17.89
C LEU A 234 4.06 5.74 -19.11
N THR A 235 5.08 6.41 -19.62
CA THR A 235 4.95 7.28 -20.82
C THR A 235 4.53 6.48 -22.06
N ARG A 236 4.90 5.19 -22.16
CA ARG A 236 4.56 4.36 -23.30
C ARG A 236 3.07 4.02 -23.38
N LEU A 237 2.34 4.06 -22.28
CA LEU A 237 0.90 3.81 -22.24
C LEU A 237 0.12 4.93 -22.92
N GLU A 238 0.62 6.17 -22.92
CA GLU A 238 -0.01 7.32 -23.58
C GLU A 238 -0.08 7.18 -25.09
N ILE A 239 0.89 6.51 -25.70
CA ILE A 239 1.05 6.37 -27.16
C ILE A 239 0.18 5.23 -27.73
N THR A 240 -0.44 4.44 -26.86
CA THR A 240 -1.12 3.17 -27.24
C THR A 240 -2.60 3.42 -27.55
N GLN A 241 -2.91 4.41 -28.40
CA GLN A 241 -4.27 4.63 -28.88
C GLN A 241 -4.68 3.58 -29.92
N ASP A 242 -5.91 3.07 -29.79
CA ASP A 242 -6.55 2.26 -30.82
C ASP A 242 -7.15 3.20 -31.87
N PRO A 243 -6.71 3.18 -33.16
CA PRO A 243 -7.21 4.07 -34.20
C PRO A 243 -8.70 3.89 -34.49
N GLU A 244 -9.26 2.68 -34.28
CA GLU A 244 -10.67 2.39 -34.54
C GLU A 244 -11.59 2.54 -33.33
N HIS A 245 -11.01 2.44 -32.12
CA HIS A 245 -11.72 2.58 -30.86
C HIS A 245 -11.24 3.80 -30.08
N HIS A 246 -11.52 5.01 -30.59
CA HIS A 246 -11.21 6.33 -29.99
C HIS A 246 -11.61 6.50 -28.52
N HIS A 247 -12.01 5.45 -27.80
CA HIS A 247 -12.64 5.50 -26.50
C HIS A 247 -11.82 4.90 -25.36
N LYS A 248 -10.66 4.31 -25.61
CA LYS A 248 -9.81 3.73 -24.55
C LYS A 248 -8.35 4.15 -24.75
N ASP A 249 -8.02 5.30 -24.21
CA ASP A 249 -6.66 5.63 -23.83
C ASP A 249 -6.27 4.66 -22.70
N VAL A 250 -5.26 3.80 -22.95
CA VAL A 250 -4.80 2.79 -21.98
C VAL A 250 -4.36 3.45 -20.69
N LEU A 251 -3.76 4.64 -20.78
CA LEU A 251 -3.32 5.41 -19.63
C LEU A 251 -4.50 5.88 -18.78
N GLU A 252 -5.54 6.46 -19.40
CA GLU A 252 -6.74 6.91 -18.70
C GLU A 252 -7.53 5.76 -18.09
N HIS A 253 -7.56 4.61 -18.76
CA HIS A 253 -8.09 3.38 -18.20
C HIS A 253 -7.30 2.96 -16.95
N THR A 254 -5.96 2.91 -17.04
CA THR A 254 -5.09 2.59 -15.90
C THR A 254 -5.35 3.52 -14.69
N PHE A 255 -5.53 4.81 -14.93
CA PHE A 255 -5.85 5.78 -13.87
C PHE A 255 -7.21 5.50 -13.23
N THR A 256 -8.20 5.11 -14.02
CA THR A 256 -9.52 4.74 -13.49
C THR A 256 -9.44 3.47 -12.64
N VAL A 257 -8.70 2.46 -13.10
CA VAL A 257 -8.51 1.21 -12.37
C VAL A 257 -7.81 1.44 -11.04
N ILE A 258 -6.73 2.24 -11.03
CA ILE A 258 -5.97 2.52 -9.80
C ILE A 258 -6.81 3.29 -8.76
N GLU A 259 -7.72 4.17 -9.17
CA GLU A 259 -8.61 4.87 -8.24
C GLU A 259 -9.73 3.95 -7.72
N SER A 260 -10.12 2.94 -8.47
CA SER A 260 -11.21 2.02 -8.14
C SER A 260 -10.81 0.93 -7.14
N VAL A 261 -9.52 0.63 -6.98
CA VAL A 261 -9.05 -0.36 -5.99
C VAL A 261 -8.80 0.28 -4.63
N THR A 262 -8.93 -0.51 -3.57
CA THR A 262 -8.59 -0.08 -2.20
C THR A 262 -7.12 0.34 -2.09
N PRO A 263 -6.75 1.20 -1.11
CA PRO A 263 -5.36 1.63 -0.91
C PRO A 263 -4.49 0.53 -0.26
N ASP A 264 -4.45 -0.65 -0.89
CA ASP A 264 -3.51 -1.73 -0.62
C ASP A 264 -2.33 -1.64 -1.59
N MET A 265 -1.10 -1.82 -1.12
CA MET A 265 0.11 -1.64 -1.93
C MET A 265 0.16 -2.58 -3.13
N VAL A 266 -0.17 -3.85 -2.93
CA VAL A 266 -0.14 -4.87 -3.98
C VAL A 266 -1.20 -4.58 -5.03
N LEU A 267 -2.43 -4.22 -4.60
CA LEU A 267 -3.52 -3.85 -5.51
C LEU A 267 -3.22 -2.58 -6.30
N ARG A 268 -2.69 -1.53 -5.66
CA ARG A 268 -2.34 -0.27 -6.33
C ARG A 268 -1.24 -0.47 -7.36
N LEU A 269 -0.22 -1.26 -7.05
CA LEU A 269 0.83 -1.63 -8.00
C LEU A 269 0.29 -2.52 -9.12
N ALA A 270 -0.51 -3.53 -8.80
CA ALA A 270 -1.13 -4.38 -9.82
C ALA A 270 -2.04 -3.57 -10.75
N ALA A 271 -2.86 -2.66 -10.24
CA ALA A 271 -3.70 -1.76 -11.02
C ALA A 271 -2.88 -0.81 -11.91
N LEU A 272 -1.73 -0.30 -11.43
CA LEU A 272 -0.85 0.54 -12.22
C LEU A 272 -0.21 -0.21 -13.39
N PHE A 273 0.14 -1.47 -13.18
CA PHE A 273 0.97 -2.24 -14.11
C PHE A 273 0.19 -3.29 -14.92
N HIS A 274 -1.12 -3.53 -14.69
CA HIS A 274 -1.85 -4.63 -15.32
C HIS A 274 -1.76 -4.60 -16.85
N ASP A 275 -1.82 -3.42 -17.43
CA ASP A 275 -1.81 -3.16 -18.88
C ASP A 275 -0.45 -2.70 -19.41
N ILE A 276 0.61 -2.68 -18.61
CA ILE A 276 1.92 -2.13 -18.98
C ILE A 276 2.59 -2.88 -20.14
N GLY A 277 2.14 -4.08 -20.44
CA GLY A 277 2.60 -4.89 -21.58
C GLY A 277 1.95 -4.54 -22.92
N LYS A 278 0.86 -3.78 -22.93
CA LYS A 278 0.11 -3.46 -24.17
C LYS A 278 0.94 -2.75 -25.25
N PRO A 279 1.79 -1.77 -24.91
CA PRO A 279 2.64 -1.13 -25.93
C PRO A 279 3.55 -2.10 -26.68
N GLU A 280 4.10 -3.10 -25.99
CA GLU A 280 5.05 -4.07 -26.55
C GLU A 280 4.36 -5.23 -27.30
N THR A 281 3.05 -5.44 -27.07
CA THR A 281 2.27 -6.52 -27.66
C THR A 281 1.20 -6.02 -28.64
N LYS A 282 1.25 -4.74 -29.01
CA LYS A 282 0.31 -4.16 -29.97
C LYS A 282 0.54 -4.74 -31.36
N GLU A 283 -0.49 -5.42 -31.91
CA GLU A 283 -0.51 -5.94 -33.27
C GLU A 283 -1.81 -5.52 -33.99
N ILE A 284 -1.75 -5.42 -35.30
CA ILE A 284 -2.93 -5.18 -36.12
C ILE A 284 -3.19 -6.44 -36.92
N ILE A 285 -4.27 -7.17 -36.58
CA ILE A 285 -4.68 -8.40 -37.25
C ILE A 285 -6.06 -8.16 -37.87
N GLU A 286 -6.17 -8.32 -39.20
CA GLU A 286 -7.40 -8.08 -39.97
C GLU A 286 -8.03 -6.70 -39.70
N GLY A 287 -7.17 -5.65 -39.56
CA GLY A 287 -7.61 -4.28 -39.31
C GLY A 287 -8.01 -4.00 -37.86
N LYS A 288 -7.90 -4.98 -36.93
CA LYS A 288 -8.20 -4.81 -35.51
C LYS A 288 -6.94 -4.77 -34.70
N VAL A 289 -6.88 -3.85 -33.75
CA VAL A 289 -5.78 -3.79 -32.77
C VAL A 289 -5.99 -4.88 -31.73
N THR A 290 -4.94 -5.66 -31.50
CA THR A 290 -4.88 -6.73 -30.49
C THR A 290 -3.66 -6.58 -29.60
N PHE A 291 -3.72 -7.16 -28.40
CA PHE A 291 -2.67 -7.11 -27.39
C PHE A 291 -2.43 -8.51 -26.78
N TYR A 292 -2.20 -9.51 -27.63
CA TYR A 292 -2.02 -10.87 -27.14
C TYR A 292 -0.81 -10.99 -26.22
N ASN A 293 -0.98 -11.74 -25.09
CA ASN A 293 0.04 -11.99 -24.07
C ASN A 293 0.53 -10.73 -23.35
N HIS A 294 -0.22 -9.61 -23.35
CA HIS A 294 0.19 -8.42 -22.60
C HIS A 294 0.29 -8.67 -21.09
N ASP A 295 -0.46 -9.63 -20.56
CA ASP A 295 -0.41 -10.12 -19.19
C ASP A 295 0.97 -10.71 -18.84
N ALA A 296 1.48 -11.63 -19.66
CA ALA A 296 2.77 -12.26 -19.47
C ALA A 296 3.94 -11.27 -19.66
N VAL A 297 3.88 -10.46 -20.72
CA VAL A 297 4.86 -9.42 -21.02
C VAL A 297 4.84 -8.35 -19.91
N GLY A 298 3.65 -7.90 -19.52
CA GLY A 298 3.44 -6.93 -18.46
C GLY A 298 3.99 -7.42 -17.11
N ALA A 299 3.76 -8.67 -16.73
CA ALA A 299 4.32 -9.28 -15.54
C ALA A 299 5.87 -9.27 -15.56
N SER A 300 6.49 -9.54 -16.73
CA SER A 300 7.94 -9.50 -16.89
C SER A 300 8.50 -8.08 -16.75
N ILE A 301 7.89 -7.08 -17.40
CA ILE A 301 8.25 -5.66 -17.30
C ILE A 301 8.16 -5.21 -15.85
N THR A 302 7.04 -5.49 -15.19
CA THR A 302 6.77 -5.13 -13.80
C THR A 302 7.79 -5.72 -12.85
N LYS A 303 8.12 -7.01 -13.02
CA LYS A 303 9.14 -7.69 -12.20
C LYS A 303 10.50 -6.99 -12.29
N ARG A 304 10.91 -6.60 -13.48
CA ARG A 304 12.16 -5.86 -13.72
C ARG A 304 12.12 -4.49 -13.06
N ARG A 305 11.01 -3.73 -13.23
CA ARG A 305 10.85 -2.39 -12.68
C ARG A 305 10.81 -2.39 -11.15
N LEU A 306 10.01 -3.25 -10.54
CA LEU A 306 9.91 -3.33 -9.09
C LEU A 306 11.21 -3.79 -8.42
N ARG A 307 11.98 -4.66 -9.09
CA ARG A 307 13.35 -4.99 -8.65
C ARG A 307 14.30 -3.80 -8.70
N ALA A 308 14.27 -3.01 -9.78
CA ALA A 308 15.08 -1.79 -9.89
C ALA A 308 14.72 -0.77 -8.81
N LEU A 309 13.45 -0.67 -8.43
CA LEU A 309 12.96 0.16 -7.33
C LEU A 309 13.15 -0.49 -5.94
N LYS A 310 13.78 -1.66 -5.85
CA LYS A 310 14.08 -2.33 -4.58
C LYS A 310 12.84 -2.67 -3.73
N TYR A 311 11.72 -3.03 -4.36
CA TYR A 311 10.58 -3.58 -3.62
C TYR A 311 10.92 -4.94 -3.01
N PRO A 312 10.31 -5.31 -1.86
CA PRO A 312 10.44 -6.64 -1.27
C PRO A 312 10.02 -7.75 -2.25
N LYS A 313 10.71 -8.91 -2.18
CA LYS A 313 10.46 -10.05 -3.06
C LYS A 313 8.99 -10.51 -3.02
N ALA A 314 8.39 -10.58 -1.83
CA ALA A 314 6.99 -10.96 -1.66
C ALA A 314 6.03 -10.03 -2.44
N ILE A 315 6.19 -8.71 -2.33
CA ILE A 315 5.36 -7.75 -3.09
C ILE A 315 5.55 -7.94 -4.59
N ILE A 316 6.79 -8.16 -5.06
CA ILE A 316 7.06 -8.38 -6.49
C ILE A 316 6.32 -9.63 -6.99
N GLU A 317 6.38 -10.72 -6.24
CA GLU A 317 5.74 -12.00 -6.59
C GLU A 317 4.22 -11.88 -6.60
N GLU A 318 3.61 -11.26 -5.59
CA GLU A 318 2.17 -11.04 -5.54
C GLU A 318 1.68 -10.17 -6.70
N VAL A 319 2.31 -9.01 -6.94
CA VAL A 319 1.94 -8.08 -8.00
C VAL A 319 2.06 -8.74 -9.38
N THR A 320 3.17 -9.42 -9.65
CA THR A 320 3.39 -10.08 -10.96
C THR A 320 2.43 -11.24 -11.20
N SER A 321 2.04 -11.96 -10.13
CA SER A 321 1.03 -13.02 -10.21
C SER A 321 -0.35 -12.44 -10.54
N LEU A 322 -0.75 -11.33 -9.90
CA LEU A 322 -2.02 -10.65 -10.21
C LEU A 322 -2.06 -10.18 -11.66
N ILE A 323 -0.98 -9.57 -12.16
CA ILE A 323 -0.87 -9.11 -13.55
C ILE A 323 -0.96 -10.29 -14.51
N TYR A 324 -0.26 -11.39 -14.25
CA TYR A 324 -0.29 -12.58 -15.10
C TYR A 324 -1.66 -13.25 -15.14
N LEU A 325 -2.42 -13.19 -14.06
CA LEU A 325 -3.69 -13.89 -13.92
C LEU A 325 -4.91 -13.05 -14.33
N HIS A 326 -4.80 -11.70 -14.41
CA HIS A 326 -5.97 -10.82 -14.55
C HIS A 326 -6.81 -11.13 -15.81
N MET A 327 -6.19 -11.59 -16.91
CA MET A 327 -6.90 -11.92 -18.15
C MET A 327 -7.59 -13.29 -18.12
N ARG A 328 -7.27 -14.18 -17.18
CA ARG A 328 -7.79 -15.56 -17.21
C ARG A 328 -9.30 -15.63 -17.07
N VAL A 329 -9.91 -14.82 -16.24
CA VAL A 329 -11.37 -14.83 -16.01
C VAL A 329 -12.15 -14.52 -17.30
N TYR A 330 -11.59 -13.73 -18.21
CA TYR A 330 -12.25 -13.44 -19.50
C TYR A 330 -12.44 -14.68 -20.37
N THR A 331 -11.65 -15.74 -20.15
CA THR A 331 -11.80 -17.03 -20.84
C THR A 331 -12.85 -17.95 -20.19
N TYR A 332 -13.40 -17.60 -19.01
CA TYR A 332 -14.43 -18.39 -18.33
C TYR A 332 -15.68 -18.59 -19.17
N ARG A 333 -16.10 -17.58 -19.94
CA ARG A 333 -17.24 -17.67 -20.89
C ARG A 333 -17.07 -18.74 -21.98
N MET A 334 -15.86 -19.26 -22.18
CA MET A 334 -15.58 -20.33 -23.13
C MET A 334 -15.96 -21.73 -22.58
N GLY A 335 -16.62 -21.81 -21.43
CA GLY A 335 -17.11 -23.05 -20.84
C GLY A 335 -16.06 -23.82 -20.06
N TRP A 336 -15.56 -23.23 -18.98
CA TRP A 336 -14.62 -23.93 -18.09
C TRP A 336 -15.25 -25.17 -17.46
N THR A 337 -14.51 -26.28 -17.46
CA THR A 337 -14.82 -27.45 -16.65
C THR A 337 -14.48 -27.20 -15.18
N ASP A 338 -15.00 -28.02 -14.26
CA ASP A 338 -14.62 -27.92 -12.83
C ASP A 338 -13.12 -28.11 -12.62
N LYS A 339 -12.47 -28.93 -13.47
CA LYS A 339 -11.01 -29.07 -13.46
C LYS A 339 -10.31 -27.75 -13.77
N ALA A 340 -10.85 -26.95 -14.69
CA ALA A 340 -10.29 -25.63 -15.02
C ALA A 340 -10.53 -24.62 -13.89
N VAL A 341 -11.70 -24.66 -13.24
CA VAL A 341 -12.00 -23.84 -12.06
C VAL A 341 -11.05 -24.20 -10.90
N ARG A 342 -10.87 -25.49 -10.60
CA ARG A 342 -9.91 -25.92 -9.56
C ARG A 342 -8.47 -25.50 -9.89
N LYS A 343 -8.09 -25.51 -11.18
CA LYS A 343 -6.79 -24.98 -11.58
C LYS A 343 -6.68 -23.48 -11.31
N TYR A 344 -7.73 -22.70 -11.61
CA TYR A 344 -7.76 -21.27 -11.32
C TYR A 344 -7.64 -20.99 -9.80
N ILE A 345 -8.39 -21.73 -8.97
CA ILE A 345 -8.32 -21.63 -7.50
C ILE A 345 -6.88 -21.83 -7.01
N ARG A 346 -6.24 -22.90 -7.49
CA ARG A 346 -4.86 -23.24 -7.10
C ARG A 346 -3.84 -22.20 -7.57
N ASP A 347 -3.97 -21.73 -8.82
CA ASP A 347 -3.05 -20.77 -9.41
C ASP A 347 -3.20 -19.37 -8.76
N ALA A 348 -4.42 -18.98 -8.36
CA ALA A 348 -4.67 -17.72 -7.64
C ALA A 348 -4.31 -17.81 -6.15
N GLY A 349 -4.52 -18.98 -5.52
CA GLY A 349 -4.22 -19.20 -4.11
C GLY A 349 -4.79 -18.11 -3.20
N GLU A 350 -3.99 -17.64 -2.26
CA GLU A 350 -4.38 -16.57 -1.31
C GLU A 350 -4.62 -15.21 -2.00
N LEU A 351 -4.14 -15.02 -3.21
CA LEU A 351 -4.33 -13.78 -3.97
C LEU A 351 -5.71 -13.67 -4.63
N ARG A 352 -6.57 -14.72 -4.58
CA ARG A 352 -7.88 -14.75 -5.25
C ARG A 352 -8.74 -13.51 -4.95
N GLY A 353 -8.83 -13.11 -3.68
CA GLY A 353 -9.60 -11.93 -3.29
C GLY A 353 -9.07 -10.63 -3.92
N LYS A 354 -7.74 -10.46 -3.93
CA LYS A 354 -7.09 -9.31 -4.58
C LYS A 354 -7.26 -9.38 -6.11
N LEU A 355 -7.15 -10.56 -6.70
CA LEU A 355 -7.34 -10.77 -8.14
C LEU A 355 -8.77 -10.39 -8.58
N ASN A 356 -9.78 -10.85 -7.87
CA ASN A 356 -11.17 -10.52 -8.14
C ASN A 356 -11.43 -9.01 -8.00
N THR A 357 -10.83 -8.37 -6.99
CA THR A 357 -10.89 -6.90 -6.81
C THR A 357 -10.27 -6.17 -8.00
N LEU A 358 -9.10 -6.62 -8.49
CA LEU A 358 -8.46 -6.04 -9.66
C LEU A 358 -9.31 -6.21 -10.92
N ILE A 359 -9.84 -7.40 -11.18
CA ILE A 359 -10.67 -7.69 -12.35
C ILE A 359 -11.97 -6.87 -12.32
N ARG A 360 -12.62 -6.72 -11.15
CA ARG A 360 -13.80 -5.86 -10.99
C ARG A 360 -13.47 -4.40 -11.31
N ALA A 361 -12.32 -3.90 -10.85
CA ALA A 361 -11.85 -2.57 -11.15
C ALA A 361 -11.49 -2.36 -12.63
N ASP A 362 -10.94 -3.39 -13.29
CA ASP A 362 -10.60 -3.38 -14.72
C ASP A 362 -11.84 -3.31 -15.63
N CYS A 363 -13.00 -3.77 -15.15
CA CYS A 363 -14.28 -3.69 -15.87
C CYS A 363 -14.81 -2.25 -15.97
N THR A 364 -14.06 -1.31 -16.53
CA THR A 364 -14.38 0.14 -16.59
C THR A 364 -15.05 0.60 -17.88
N THR A 365 -15.83 -0.25 -18.55
CA THR A 365 -16.51 0.16 -19.79
C THR A 365 -17.62 1.19 -19.53
N LYS A 366 -17.72 2.23 -20.38
CA LYS A 366 -18.84 3.21 -20.33
C LYS A 366 -20.19 2.56 -20.64
N ASN A 367 -20.22 1.38 -21.25
CA ASN A 367 -21.44 0.64 -21.54
C ASN A 367 -21.87 -0.18 -20.31
N GLN A 368 -22.82 0.34 -19.55
CA GLN A 368 -23.34 -0.31 -18.34
C GLN A 368 -23.84 -1.75 -18.56
N ARG A 369 -24.37 -2.07 -19.76
CA ARG A 369 -24.81 -3.44 -20.07
C ARG A 369 -23.63 -4.39 -20.18
N LYS A 370 -22.56 -3.97 -20.90
CA LYS A 370 -21.33 -4.77 -21.01
C LYS A 370 -20.63 -4.93 -19.66
N MET A 371 -20.63 -3.86 -18.84
CA MET A 371 -20.07 -3.90 -17.49
C MET A 371 -20.81 -4.92 -16.62
N ARG A 372 -22.15 -4.85 -16.57
CA ARG A 372 -22.96 -5.81 -15.81
C ARG A 372 -22.74 -7.24 -16.27
N GLN A 373 -22.64 -7.46 -17.58
CA GLN A 373 -22.32 -8.78 -18.12
C GLN A 373 -20.93 -9.31 -17.72
N ALA A 374 -19.92 -8.45 -17.66
CA ALA A 374 -18.58 -8.85 -17.23
C ALA A 374 -18.56 -9.17 -15.75
N LEU A 375 -19.22 -8.36 -14.91
CA LEU A 375 -19.33 -8.60 -13.48
C LEU A 375 -20.15 -9.86 -13.15
N SER A 376 -21.26 -10.12 -13.85
CA SER A 376 -22.05 -11.33 -13.63
C SER A 376 -21.29 -12.63 -13.94
N VAL A 377 -20.34 -12.59 -14.86
CA VAL A 377 -19.46 -13.74 -15.15
C VAL A 377 -18.51 -14.00 -14.00
N LEU A 378 -17.99 -12.95 -13.38
CA LEU A 378 -17.14 -13.09 -12.19
C LEU A 378 -17.94 -13.57 -10.98
N ASP A 379 -19.16 -13.05 -10.78
CA ASP A 379 -20.07 -13.48 -9.72
C ASP A 379 -20.42 -14.98 -9.87
N GLU A 380 -20.77 -15.43 -11.08
CA GLU A 380 -21.01 -16.84 -11.38
C GLU A 380 -19.81 -17.74 -11.11
N LEU A 381 -18.60 -17.26 -11.46
CA LEU A 381 -17.37 -17.99 -11.16
C LEU A 381 -17.13 -18.08 -9.66
N GLU A 382 -17.35 -17.00 -8.90
CA GLU A 382 -17.20 -16.98 -7.44
C GLU A 382 -18.20 -17.95 -6.76
N GLU A 383 -19.47 -17.95 -7.18
CA GLU A 383 -20.48 -18.90 -6.68
C GLU A 383 -20.09 -20.35 -7.00
N ARG A 384 -19.59 -20.61 -8.19
CA ARG A 384 -19.13 -21.95 -8.58
C ARG A 384 -17.92 -22.40 -7.79
N ILE A 385 -16.98 -21.48 -7.50
CA ILE A 385 -15.83 -21.77 -6.64
C ILE A 385 -16.29 -22.16 -5.23
N LEU A 386 -17.18 -21.38 -4.62
CA LEU A 386 -17.71 -21.68 -3.29
C LEU A 386 -18.36 -23.07 -3.24
N ARG A 387 -19.20 -23.41 -4.23
CA ARG A 387 -19.81 -24.73 -4.31
C ARG A 387 -18.78 -25.85 -4.41
N LEU A 388 -17.73 -25.70 -5.25
CA LEU A 388 -16.68 -26.70 -5.37
C LEU A 388 -15.83 -26.85 -4.09
N GLU A 389 -15.59 -25.75 -3.38
CA GLU A 389 -14.90 -25.77 -2.10
C GLU A 389 -15.76 -26.50 -1.02
N GLU A 390 -17.07 -26.24 -0.98
CA GLU A 390 -18.02 -26.96 -0.09
C GLU A 390 -18.10 -28.45 -0.41
N GLU A 391 -18.17 -28.81 -1.70
CA GLU A 391 -18.16 -30.20 -2.14
C GLU A 391 -16.86 -30.92 -1.71
N GLU A 392 -15.71 -30.24 -1.81
CA GLU A 392 -14.41 -30.81 -1.41
C GLU A 392 -14.27 -30.93 0.10
N GLU A 393 -14.75 -29.96 0.89
CA GLU A 393 -14.78 -30.06 2.35
C GLU A 393 -15.70 -31.18 2.79
N THR A 394 -16.90 -31.28 2.20
CA THR A 394 -17.84 -32.37 2.46
C THR A 394 -17.24 -33.73 2.10
N ALA A 395 -16.52 -33.82 0.97
CA ALA A 395 -15.86 -35.08 0.57
C ALA A 395 -14.70 -35.51 1.49
N LYS A 396 -14.12 -34.58 2.26
CA LYS A 396 -13.12 -34.88 3.29
C LYS A 396 -13.73 -35.40 4.58
N ILE A 397 -15.03 -35.16 4.81
CA ILE A 397 -15.73 -35.65 5.97
C ILE A 397 -15.88 -37.18 5.84
N ARG A 398 -15.33 -37.88 6.80
CA ARG A 398 -15.44 -39.36 6.88
C ARG A 398 -16.04 -39.73 8.20
N PRO A 399 -16.79 -40.89 8.25
CA PRO A 399 -17.22 -41.44 9.51
C PRO A 399 -16.01 -41.69 10.43
N PRO A 400 -16.20 -41.63 11.76
CA PRO A 400 -15.13 -41.86 12.73
C PRO A 400 -14.56 -43.31 12.70
N ILE A 401 -15.32 -44.27 12.13
CA ILE A 401 -14.92 -45.66 11.92
C ILE A 401 -15.05 -46.04 10.45
N ASP A 402 -14.23 -46.97 10.00
CA ASP A 402 -14.25 -47.47 8.63
C ASP A 402 -15.07 -48.77 8.49
N GLY A 403 -15.23 -49.27 7.24
CA GLY A 403 -16.01 -50.47 6.95
C GLY A 403 -15.42 -51.74 7.59
N ASN A 404 -14.08 -51.80 7.83
CA ASN A 404 -13.45 -52.94 8.50
C ASN A 404 -13.78 -52.95 9.99
N GLU A 405 -13.72 -51.79 10.63
CA GLU A 405 -14.09 -51.59 12.03
C GLU A 405 -15.58 -51.92 12.25
N VAL A 406 -16.47 -51.58 11.30
CA VAL A 406 -17.89 -51.98 11.34
C VAL A 406 -18.05 -53.49 11.24
N MET A 407 -17.35 -54.15 10.31
CA MET A 407 -17.40 -55.59 10.13
C MET A 407 -16.85 -56.35 11.36
N GLU A 408 -15.78 -55.87 11.94
CA GLU A 408 -15.17 -56.43 13.16
C GLU A 408 -16.13 -56.28 14.36
N HIS A 409 -16.72 -55.09 14.52
CA HIS A 409 -17.64 -54.79 15.62
C HIS A 409 -18.91 -55.65 15.62
N LEU A 410 -19.52 -55.82 14.42
CA LEU A 410 -20.76 -56.62 14.29
C LEU A 410 -20.54 -58.10 13.98
N GLY A 411 -19.30 -58.52 13.74
CA GLY A 411 -19.00 -59.90 13.35
C GLY A 411 -19.57 -60.31 11.98
N ILE A 412 -19.77 -59.36 11.06
CA ILE A 412 -20.37 -59.57 9.73
C ILE A 412 -19.32 -59.61 8.60
N LYS A 413 -19.68 -60.29 7.50
CA LYS A 413 -18.84 -60.37 6.30
C LYS A 413 -19.04 -59.15 5.39
N PRO A 414 -18.06 -58.83 4.52
CA PRO A 414 -18.24 -57.81 3.51
C PRO A 414 -19.52 -58.03 2.70
N GLY A 415 -20.30 -56.96 2.55
CA GLY A 415 -21.57 -57.04 1.82
C GLY A 415 -22.35 -55.72 1.79
N PRO A 416 -23.53 -55.69 1.12
CA PRO A 416 -24.34 -54.48 0.99
C PRO A 416 -24.68 -53.82 2.31
N ILE A 417 -24.83 -54.61 3.39
CA ILE A 417 -25.14 -54.17 4.76
C ILE A 417 -24.06 -53.19 5.28
N VAL A 418 -22.77 -53.51 5.05
CA VAL A 418 -21.68 -52.62 5.44
C VAL A 418 -21.78 -51.26 4.71
N GLY A 419 -22.15 -51.29 3.42
CA GLY A 419 -22.39 -50.08 2.65
C GLY A 419 -23.57 -49.23 3.14
N GLU A 420 -24.63 -49.88 3.67
CA GLU A 420 -25.78 -49.17 4.27
C GLU A 420 -25.35 -48.49 5.60
N ILE A 421 -24.62 -49.22 6.42
CA ILE A 421 -24.11 -48.69 7.70
C ILE A 421 -23.12 -47.53 7.46
N MET A 422 -22.23 -47.69 6.50
CA MET A 422 -21.27 -46.62 6.16
C MET A 422 -21.95 -45.34 5.65
N ARG A 423 -23.06 -45.46 4.90
CA ARG A 423 -23.88 -44.30 4.51
C ARG A 423 -24.56 -43.67 5.71
N LEU A 424 -25.20 -44.48 6.59
CA LEU A 424 -25.81 -43.97 7.81
C LEU A 424 -24.82 -43.19 8.67
N LEU A 425 -23.61 -43.74 8.85
CA LEU A 425 -22.55 -43.10 9.62
C LEU A 425 -22.08 -41.81 8.96
N LEU A 426 -22.02 -41.76 7.62
CA LEU A 426 -21.65 -40.56 6.89
C LEU A 426 -22.73 -39.48 7.04
N ASP A 427 -24.00 -39.83 6.86
CA ASP A 427 -25.11 -38.90 7.00
C ASP A 427 -25.17 -38.34 8.44
N ALA A 428 -25.05 -39.17 9.46
CA ALA A 428 -25.02 -38.76 10.87
C ALA A 428 -23.79 -37.86 11.18
N ARG A 429 -22.65 -38.11 10.52
CA ARG A 429 -21.45 -37.25 10.64
C ARG A 429 -21.65 -35.88 10.01
N LEU A 430 -22.34 -35.84 8.87
CA LEU A 430 -22.68 -34.59 8.17
C LEU A 430 -23.70 -33.74 8.93
N GLU A 431 -24.66 -34.41 9.61
CA GLU A 431 -25.68 -33.77 10.47
C GLU A 431 -25.11 -33.33 11.83
N GLY A 432 -23.90 -33.78 12.20
CA GLY A 432 -23.26 -33.47 13.49
C GLY A 432 -23.74 -34.36 14.65
N ASP A 433 -24.47 -35.44 14.36
CA ASP A 433 -25.03 -36.36 15.38
C ASP A 433 -23.95 -37.28 15.98
N ILE A 434 -22.83 -37.51 15.25
CA ILE A 434 -21.71 -38.32 15.72
C ILE A 434 -20.38 -37.57 15.49
N GLU A 435 -19.52 -37.60 16.52
CA GLU A 435 -18.18 -36.98 16.44
C GLU A 435 -17.06 -37.98 16.76
N THR A 436 -17.31 -38.89 17.69
CA THR A 436 -16.32 -39.84 18.19
C THR A 436 -16.57 -41.26 17.67
N LYS A 437 -15.59 -42.18 17.86
CA LYS A 437 -15.76 -43.61 17.56
C LYS A 437 -16.84 -44.23 18.41
N GLU A 438 -16.96 -43.83 19.66
CA GLU A 438 -17.98 -44.30 20.62
C GLU A 438 -19.38 -43.93 20.13
N ASP A 439 -19.59 -42.71 19.62
CA ASP A 439 -20.86 -42.30 19.04
C ASP A 439 -21.21 -43.14 17.80
N ALA A 440 -20.20 -43.38 16.93
CA ALA A 440 -20.37 -44.19 15.73
C ALA A 440 -20.77 -45.66 16.08
N TYR A 441 -20.07 -46.27 17.04
CA TYR A 441 -20.43 -47.63 17.47
C TYR A 441 -21.82 -47.68 18.10
N SER A 442 -22.19 -46.70 18.91
CA SER A 442 -23.54 -46.62 19.51
C SER A 442 -24.64 -46.53 18.44
N LEU A 443 -24.39 -45.75 17.37
CA LEU A 443 -25.33 -45.66 16.25
C LEU A 443 -25.41 -46.95 15.45
N VAL A 444 -24.28 -47.63 15.22
CA VAL A 444 -24.22 -48.95 14.56
C VAL A 444 -25.00 -50.01 15.35
N ASP A 445 -24.82 -50.08 16.67
CA ASP A 445 -25.52 -51.02 17.55
C ASP A 445 -27.03 -50.80 17.52
N LYS A 446 -27.47 -49.54 17.58
CA LYS A 446 -28.89 -49.19 17.47
C LYS A 446 -29.49 -49.64 16.14
N TRP A 447 -28.79 -49.34 15.03
CA TRP A 447 -29.22 -49.72 13.69
C TRP A 447 -29.26 -51.26 13.52
N ALA A 448 -28.24 -51.98 14.00
CA ALA A 448 -28.17 -53.44 13.96
C ALA A 448 -29.34 -54.09 14.71
N LYS A 449 -29.64 -53.57 15.92
CA LYS A 449 -30.78 -54.02 16.73
C LYS A 449 -32.12 -53.83 16.01
N ASP A 450 -32.30 -52.67 15.36
CA ASP A 450 -33.54 -52.37 14.62
C ASP A 450 -33.71 -53.28 13.39
N LYS A 451 -32.61 -53.77 12.80
CA LYS A 451 -32.59 -54.68 11.66
C LYS A 451 -32.55 -56.15 12.06
N GLY A 452 -32.47 -56.46 13.35
CA GLY A 452 -32.43 -57.84 13.85
C GLY A 452 -31.09 -58.55 13.55
N LEU A 453 -30.01 -57.79 13.44
CA LEU A 453 -28.66 -58.32 13.30
C LEU A 453 -28.07 -58.63 14.69
N PRO A 454 -27.08 -59.57 14.78
CA PRO A 454 -26.47 -59.92 16.06
C PRO A 454 -25.71 -58.76 16.72
#